data_7943568dad8a9c68c421092b656b9365
#
_entry.id   7943568dad8a9c68c421092b656b9365
#
_cell.length_a   1.000
_cell.length_b   1.000
_cell.length_c   1.000
_cell.angle_alpha   90.00
_cell.angle_beta   90.00
_cell.angle_gamma   90.00
#
_symmetry.space_group_name_H-M   'P 1'
#
loop_
_entity.id
_entity.type
_entity.pdbx_description
1 polymer ?
#
loop_
_entity_poly.entity_id
_entity_poly.type
_entity_poly.pdbx_seq_one_letter_code
_entity_poly.pdbx_strand_id
1 'polypeptide(L)'
;MADLLDDPTTTFTPAHAAPAGDTDPPGHPRPLDESTRARALLAAQPVVEGHTDPPHVTDPDPDPEDLPPVRAAEAGAQFWSLRVDADDGVLGTLRRIDAVRALVAACPEHLRLAHTTAEMAHARNCGRVAVLLGPVSWAAVGGSLATLRAYHALGVRAVGLTRYDRFAREAVREMNRLGLVVDLAGADPDTVRQTLAVSRAPVLLTRAEPDAVPDDVLCLLGRKDGVCMVPVTPDESATADRLDRLRTLAGPRSVALSHAEDPRTGYGPLFAELLRRAWPAEDLVALAHGNATRVLRETEFRARAYRPRAA
;
A
#
# COMPACT_ATOMS: atom_id res chain seq x y z
N MET A 1 -80.33 -60.95 -30.29
CA MET A 1 -80.12 -61.07 -31.73
C MET A 1 -78.95 -60.21 -32.07
N ALA A 2 -77.92 -60.91 -32.15
CA ALA A 2 -76.96 -61.00 -33.27
C ALA A 2 -76.13 -59.73 -33.45
N ASP A 3 -74.91 -59.85 -33.16
CA ASP A 3 -73.72 -60.28 -33.96
C ASP A 3 -73.09 -59.09 -34.76
N LEU A 4 -71.89 -58.87 -34.56
CA LEU A 4 -70.73 -59.03 -35.44
C LEU A 4 -69.56 -58.18 -34.97
N LEU A 5 -68.56 -58.83 -34.42
CA LEU A 5 -67.25 -59.20 -35.01
C LEU A 5 -66.26 -58.06 -35.20
N ASP A 6 -65.22 -58.20 -34.46
CA ASP A 6 -63.80 -58.18 -34.78
C ASP A 6 -63.27 -57.27 -35.93
N ASP A 7 -62.37 -56.36 -35.58
CA ASP A 7 -61.08 -56.37 -36.26
C ASP A 7 -59.98 -55.80 -35.35
N PRO A 8 -58.89 -56.53 -35.14
CA PRO A 8 -57.71 -56.06 -34.38
C PRO A 8 -56.67 -55.56 -35.36
N THR A 9 -55.85 -54.73 -34.90
CA THR A 9 -54.58 -54.24 -35.43
C THR A 9 -54.56 -52.76 -35.72
N THR A 10 -54.40 -52.03 -34.64
CA THR A 10 -53.71 -50.73 -34.76
C THR A 10 -52.42 -50.78 -33.94
N THR A 11 -51.34 -51.05 -34.63
CA THR A 11 -49.99 -51.01 -34.08
C THR A 11 -49.67 -49.59 -33.63
N PHE A 12 -49.56 -49.41 -32.32
CA PHE A 12 -49.14 -48.19 -31.70
C PHE A 12 -47.62 -48.08 -31.87
N THR A 13 -47.14 -47.17 -32.74
CA THR A 13 -45.73 -46.79 -32.84
C THR A 13 -45.45 -45.83 -31.72
N PRO A 14 -44.49 -46.10 -30.78
CA PRO A 14 -44.14 -45.12 -29.78
C PRO A 14 -43.45 -43.97 -30.47
N ALA A 15 -43.99 -42.78 -30.29
CA ALA A 15 -43.36 -41.55 -30.70
C ALA A 15 -41.97 -41.42 -30.01
N HIS A 16 -40.99 -41.14 -30.83
CA HIS A 16 -39.60 -40.77 -30.38
C HIS A 16 -39.67 -39.81 -29.21
N ALA A 17 -39.16 -40.24 -28.06
CA ALA A 17 -38.85 -39.34 -26.96
C ALA A 17 -37.80 -38.36 -27.47
N ALA A 18 -38.12 -37.06 -27.44
CA ALA A 18 -37.16 -36.01 -27.61
C ALA A 18 -36.06 -36.13 -26.50
N PRO A 19 -34.79 -35.86 -26.84
CA PRO A 19 -33.75 -35.91 -25.84
C PRO A 19 -34.10 -34.93 -24.71
N ALA A 20 -34.08 -35.44 -23.48
CA ALA A 20 -34.20 -34.63 -22.29
C ALA A 20 -33.12 -33.51 -22.36
N GLY A 21 -33.59 -32.28 -22.53
CA GLY A 21 -32.72 -31.13 -22.40
C GLY A 21 -32.10 -31.17 -21.01
N ASP A 22 -30.79 -31.11 -20.97
CA ASP A 22 -30.01 -30.92 -19.77
C ASP A 22 -30.45 -29.57 -19.15
N THR A 23 -31.47 -29.62 -18.32
CA THR A 23 -31.80 -28.53 -17.42
C THR A 23 -30.85 -28.68 -16.24
N ASP A 24 -29.70 -28.05 -16.36
CA ASP A 24 -28.86 -27.74 -15.21
C ASP A 24 -29.74 -27.19 -14.08
N PRO A 25 -29.64 -27.69 -12.84
CA PRO A 25 -30.41 -27.16 -11.72
C PRO A 25 -30.05 -25.67 -11.55
N PRO A 26 -30.97 -24.80 -11.06
CA PRO A 26 -30.75 -23.37 -10.95
C PRO A 26 -29.44 -23.12 -10.19
N GLY A 27 -28.45 -22.65 -10.94
CA GLY A 27 -27.03 -22.69 -10.58
C GLY A 27 -26.76 -21.89 -9.32
N HIS A 28 -26.01 -22.48 -8.43
CA HIS A 28 -25.18 -21.70 -7.53
C HIS A 28 -24.39 -20.69 -8.37
N PRO A 29 -24.33 -19.41 -7.98
CA PRO A 29 -23.59 -18.41 -8.74
C PRO A 29 -22.17 -18.94 -8.94
N ARG A 30 -21.75 -19.02 -10.19
CA ARG A 30 -20.40 -19.48 -10.56
C ARG A 30 -19.40 -18.65 -9.76
N PRO A 31 -18.41 -19.26 -9.06
CA PRO A 31 -17.40 -18.48 -8.33
C PRO A 31 -16.81 -17.45 -9.28
N LEU A 32 -16.71 -16.20 -8.82
CA LEU A 32 -16.03 -15.13 -9.57
C LEU A 32 -14.59 -15.57 -9.84
N ASP A 33 -14.10 -15.32 -11.05
CA ASP A 33 -12.69 -15.54 -11.37
C ASP A 33 -11.79 -14.64 -10.51
N GLU A 34 -10.52 -15.02 -10.38
CA GLU A 34 -9.56 -14.33 -9.51
C GLU A 34 -9.37 -12.87 -9.91
N SER A 35 -9.41 -12.54 -11.18
CA SER A 35 -9.27 -11.17 -11.68
C SER A 35 -10.45 -10.29 -11.25
N THR A 36 -11.65 -10.83 -11.29
CA THR A 36 -12.86 -10.12 -10.81
C THR A 36 -12.83 -9.97 -9.29
N ARG A 37 -12.40 -10.99 -8.56
CA ARG A 37 -12.23 -10.93 -7.10
C ARG A 37 -11.16 -9.92 -6.70
N ALA A 38 -10.02 -9.89 -7.39
CA ALA A 38 -8.93 -8.92 -7.18
C ALA A 38 -9.43 -7.49 -7.36
N ARG A 39 -10.13 -7.19 -8.47
CA ARG A 39 -10.71 -5.87 -8.72
C ARG A 39 -11.72 -5.45 -7.65
N ALA A 40 -12.60 -6.36 -7.24
CA ALA A 40 -13.56 -6.07 -6.18
C ALA A 40 -12.87 -5.77 -4.84
N LEU A 41 -11.80 -6.50 -4.50
CA LEU A 41 -11.02 -6.26 -3.30
C LEU A 41 -10.34 -4.89 -3.35
N LEU A 42 -9.65 -4.55 -4.43
CA LEU A 42 -8.94 -3.28 -4.59
C LEU A 42 -9.90 -2.07 -4.62
N ALA A 43 -11.07 -2.22 -5.23
CA ALA A 43 -12.09 -1.18 -5.19
C ALA A 43 -12.61 -0.91 -3.78
N ALA A 44 -12.76 -1.95 -2.95
CA ALA A 44 -13.16 -1.82 -1.55
C ALA A 44 -12.01 -1.38 -0.64
N GLN A 45 -10.79 -1.80 -0.96
CA GLN A 45 -9.58 -1.63 -0.14
C GLN A 45 -8.40 -1.18 -1.01
N PRO A 46 -8.39 0.11 -1.45
CA PRO A 46 -7.32 0.64 -2.29
C PRO A 46 -5.97 0.62 -1.57
N VAL A 47 -4.90 0.47 -2.34
CA VAL A 47 -3.53 0.34 -1.85
C VAL A 47 -3.04 1.60 -1.15
N VAL A 48 -2.28 1.44 -0.08
CA VAL A 48 -1.43 2.50 0.49
C VAL A 48 0.00 2.29 -0.02
N GLU A 49 0.41 3.13 -0.95
CA GLU A 49 1.73 3.07 -1.58
C GLU A 49 2.81 3.65 -0.68
N GLY A 50 3.91 2.91 -0.53
CA GLY A 50 5.02 3.32 0.34
C GLY A 50 5.94 4.36 -0.27
N HIS A 51 5.97 4.48 -1.59
CA HIS A 51 6.86 5.40 -2.27
C HIS A 51 6.27 5.82 -3.63
N THR A 52 6.15 7.11 -3.80
CA THR A 52 5.81 7.73 -5.08
C THR A 52 6.71 8.93 -5.27
N ASP A 53 7.40 8.99 -6.39
CA ASP A 53 8.12 10.21 -6.74
C ASP A 53 7.10 11.17 -7.38
N PRO A 54 6.81 12.30 -6.72
CA PRO A 54 5.90 13.28 -7.28
C PRO A 54 6.48 13.82 -8.60
N PRO A 55 5.62 14.17 -9.57
CA PRO A 55 6.09 14.72 -10.83
C PRO A 55 7.02 15.91 -10.58
N HIS A 56 7.99 16.08 -11.46
CA HIS A 56 8.82 17.27 -11.47
C HIS A 56 7.94 18.47 -11.84
N VAL A 57 7.38 19.11 -10.82
CA VAL A 57 6.64 20.36 -11.01
C VAL A 57 7.67 21.46 -11.20
N THR A 58 8.03 21.70 -12.45
CA THR A 58 8.77 22.91 -12.87
C THR A 58 7.81 24.04 -13.20
N ASP A 59 6.52 23.72 -13.38
CA ASP A 59 5.47 24.69 -13.67
C ASP A 59 4.71 25.04 -12.38
N PRO A 60 4.55 26.32 -12.04
CA PRO A 60 3.75 26.76 -10.91
C PRO A 60 2.24 26.47 -11.10
N ASP A 61 1.78 26.18 -12.31
CA ASP A 61 0.39 25.88 -12.65
C ASP A 61 0.33 24.61 -13.54
N PRO A 62 0.61 23.42 -13.00
CA PRO A 62 0.64 22.18 -13.77
C PRO A 62 -0.77 21.85 -14.28
N ASP A 63 -0.87 21.50 -15.57
CA ASP A 63 -2.12 21.01 -16.12
C ASP A 63 -2.52 19.71 -15.37
N PRO A 64 -3.76 19.59 -14.88
CA PRO A 64 -4.26 18.36 -14.28
C PRO A 64 -4.10 17.11 -15.17
N GLU A 65 -3.99 17.27 -16.49
CA GLU A 65 -3.74 16.18 -17.43
C GLU A 65 -2.28 15.70 -17.41
N ASP A 66 -1.33 16.55 -17.01
CA ASP A 66 0.09 16.21 -16.87
C ASP A 66 0.41 15.52 -15.55
N LEU A 67 -0.56 15.41 -14.64
CA LEU A 67 -0.39 14.62 -13.42
C LEU A 67 -0.22 13.15 -13.80
N PRO A 68 0.75 12.46 -13.19
CA PRO A 68 0.82 11.03 -13.37
C PRO A 68 -0.56 10.44 -13.08
N PRO A 69 -0.93 9.37 -13.77
CA PRO A 69 -2.29 8.85 -13.72
C PRO A 69 -2.64 8.35 -12.30
N VAL A 70 -2.91 9.32 -11.42
CA VAL A 70 -3.50 9.07 -10.09
C VAL A 70 -4.79 8.25 -10.23
N ARG A 71 -5.42 8.31 -11.41
CA ARG A 71 -6.63 7.57 -11.76
C ARG A 71 -6.39 6.12 -12.15
N ALA A 72 -5.22 5.75 -12.65
CA ALA A 72 -4.94 4.38 -13.05
C ALA A 72 -4.48 3.52 -11.88
N ALA A 73 -4.00 4.14 -10.82
CA ALA A 73 -3.56 3.44 -9.64
C ALA A 73 -4.76 3.18 -8.73
N GLU A 74 -5.01 1.95 -8.40
CA GLU A 74 -5.91 1.47 -7.36
C GLU A 74 -5.38 1.89 -5.98
N ALA A 75 -4.81 3.10 -5.90
CA ALA A 75 -4.19 3.68 -4.72
C ALA A 75 -5.18 4.58 -3.99
N GLY A 76 -5.33 4.33 -2.69
CA GLY A 76 -6.12 5.16 -1.78
C GLY A 76 -5.29 6.18 -1.01
N ALA A 77 -3.98 5.90 -0.86
CA ALA A 77 -3.02 6.81 -0.26
C ALA A 77 -1.61 6.55 -0.80
N GLN A 78 -0.78 7.59 -0.79
CA GLN A 78 0.59 7.54 -1.30
C GLN A 78 1.54 8.33 -0.41
N PHE A 79 2.71 7.76 -0.12
CA PHE A 79 3.83 8.52 0.42
C PHE A 79 4.58 9.22 -0.73
N TRP A 80 4.49 10.54 -0.78
CA TRP A 80 5.19 11.33 -1.79
C TRP A 80 6.58 11.72 -1.32
N SER A 81 7.58 11.14 -1.97
CA SER A 81 8.99 11.33 -1.66
C SER A 81 9.40 12.80 -1.72
N LEU A 82 10.01 13.26 -0.65
CA LEU A 82 10.60 14.60 -0.55
C LEU A 82 12.14 14.53 -0.64
N ARG A 83 12.64 13.51 -1.33
CA ARG A 83 14.08 13.36 -1.56
C ARG A 83 14.56 14.48 -2.47
N VAL A 84 15.68 15.05 -2.10
CA VAL A 84 16.42 16.04 -2.86
C VAL A 84 17.90 15.62 -2.91
N ASP A 85 18.67 16.20 -3.81
CA ASP A 85 20.09 15.96 -3.87
C ASP A 85 20.77 16.39 -2.56
N ALA A 86 21.90 15.74 -2.25
CA ALA A 86 22.56 15.97 -0.95
C ALA A 86 22.96 17.43 -0.74
N ASP A 87 23.32 18.13 -1.81
CA ASP A 87 23.75 19.53 -1.80
C ASP A 87 22.59 20.51 -1.59
N ASP A 88 21.37 20.13 -1.94
CA ASP A 88 20.18 20.97 -1.76
C ASP A 88 19.71 21.07 -0.30
N GLY A 89 20.00 20.06 0.50
CA GLY A 89 19.81 20.04 1.93
C GLY A 89 18.41 20.46 2.41
N VAL A 90 18.39 21.27 3.47
CA VAL A 90 17.13 21.77 4.08
C VAL A 90 16.37 22.67 3.11
N LEU A 91 17.04 23.54 2.38
CA LEU A 91 16.39 24.50 1.48
C LEU A 91 15.72 23.81 0.31
N GLY A 92 16.39 22.84 -0.32
CA GLY A 92 15.79 22.02 -1.38
C GLY A 92 14.57 21.25 -0.89
N THR A 93 14.65 20.68 0.33
CA THR A 93 13.50 19.99 0.93
C THR A 93 12.33 20.94 1.18
N LEU A 94 12.56 22.17 1.65
CA LEU A 94 11.49 23.16 1.85
C LEU A 94 10.82 23.53 0.52
N ARG A 95 11.62 23.76 -0.55
CA ARG A 95 11.09 24.00 -1.90
C ARG A 95 10.26 22.82 -2.40
N ARG A 96 10.72 21.61 -2.15
CA ARG A 96 9.97 20.38 -2.54
C ARG A 96 8.66 20.23 -1.78
N ILE A 97 8.65 20.52 -0.47
CA ILE A 97 7.41 20.54 0.33
C ILE A 97 6.43 21.56 -0.24
N ASP A 98 6.89 22.76 -0.55
CA ASP A 98 6.05 23.84 -1.11
C ASP A 98 5.45 23.42 -2.46
N ALA A 99 6.28 22.93 -3.38
CA ALA A 99 5.85 22.47 -4.71
C ALA A 99 4.81 21.33 -4.62
N VAL A 100 5.05 20.33 -3.75
CA VAL A 100 4.07 19.23 -3.56
C VAL A 100 2.75 19.76 -2.98
N ARG A 101 2.80 20.69 -2.04
CA ARG A 101 1.57 21.30 -1.47
C ARG A 101 0.80 22.11 -2.49
N ALA A 102 1.51 22.88 -3.32
CA ALA A 102 0.90 23.64 -4.42
C ALA A 102 0.21 22.68 -5.42
N LEU A 103 0.88 21.61 -5.82
CA LEU A 103 0.33 20.59 -6.71
C LEU A 103 -0.95 19.94 -6.16
N VAL A 104 -0.92 19.53 -4.88
CA VAL A 104 -2.10 18.93 -4.24
C VAL A 104 -3.25 19.95 -4.16
N ALA A 105 -2.94 21.23 -3.92
CA ALA A 105 -3.93 22.30 -3.87
C ALA A 105 -4.52 22.62 -5.26
N ALA A 106 -3.75 22.46 -6.34
CA ALA A 106 -4.21 22.63 -7.72
C ALA A 106 -5.15 21.50 -8.18
N CYS A 107 -5.10 20.33 -7.51
CA CYS A 107 -5.88 19.14 -7.89
C CYS A 107 -6.85 18.66 -6.80
N PRO A 108 -7.72 19.53 -6.26
CA PRO A 108 -8.54 19.24 -5.08
C PRO A 108 -9.58 18.14 -5.31
N GLU A 109 -9.95 17.87 -6.57
CA GLU A 109 -10.90 16.81 -6.93
C GLU A 109 -10.30 15.40 -6.82
N HIS A 110 -8.96 15.30 -6.92
CA HIS A 110 -8.26 14.02 -6.98
C HIS A 110 -7.34 13.75 -5.79
N LEU A 111 -6.75 14.81 -5.25
CA LEU A 111 -5.71 14.72 -4.22
C LEU A 111 -6.14 15.42 -2.93
N ARG A 112 -5.63 14.93 -1.82
CA ARG A 112 -5.76 15.57 -0.51
C ARG A 112 -4.55 15.29 0.35
N LEU A 113 -3.93 16.33 0.91
CA LEU A 113 -2.92 16.15 1.95
C LEU A 113 -3.55 15.47 3.17
N ALA A 114 -2.86 14.47 3.69
CA ALA A 114 -3.26 13.77 4.90
C ALA A 114 -2.09 13.76 5.91
N HIS A 115 -2.41 14.12 7.14
CA HIS A 115 -1.46 14.15 8.25
C HIS A 115 -1.74 13.06 9.28
N THR A 116 -2.90 12.43 9.18
CA THR A 116 -3.37 11.40 10.09
C THR A 116 -4.08 10.28 9.34
N THR A 117 -4.17 9.11 9.98
CA THR A 117 -4.94 7.98 9.44
C THR A 117 -6.43 8.30 9.30
N ALA A 118 -6.96 9.18 10.14
CA ALA A 118 -8.34 9.65 10.02
C ALA A 118 -8.53 10.52 8.77
N GLU A 119 -7.56 11.39 8.45
CA GLU A 119 -7.58 12.21 7.23
C GLU A 119 -7.40 11.36 5.97
N MET A 120 -6.57 10.30 6.03
CA MET A 120 -6.48 9.31 4.94
C MET A 120 -7.83 8.64 4.66
N ALA A 121 -8.50 8.16 5.72
CA ALA A 121 -9.82 7.54 5.57
C ALA A 121 -10.85 8.55 5.02
N HIS A 122 -10.80 9.80 5.45
CA HIS A 122 -11.67 10.84 4.94
C HIS A 122 -11.42 11.13 3.44
N ALA A 123 -10.16 11.26 3.03
CA ALA A 123 -9.81 11.45 1.61
C ALA A 123 -10.38 10.32 0.74
N ARG A 124 -10.16 9.07 1.14
CA ARG A 124 -10.70 7.89 0.46
C ARG A 124 -12.24 7.92 0.37
N ASN A 125 -12.91 8.24 1.46
CA ASN A 125 -14.38 8.31 1.48
C ASN A 125 -14.93 9.41 0.57
N CYS A 126 -14.11 10.40 0.23
CA CYS A 126 -14.42 11.46 -0.75
C CYS A 126 -13.94 11.12 -2.17
N GLY A 127 -13.49 9.88 -2.43
CA GLY A 127 -12.99 9.46 -3.75
C GLY A 127 -11.66 10.10 -4.15
N ARG A 128 -10.83 10.53 -3.18
CA ARG A 128 -9.55 11.20 -3.38
C ARG A 128 -8.40 10.32 -2.89
N VAL A 129 -7.24 10.48 -3.52
CA VAL A 129 -5.99 9.88 -3.03
C VAL A 129 -5.42 10.74 -1.91
N ALA A 130 -5.14 10.13 -0.78
CA ALA A 130 -4.47 10.79 0.33
C ALA A 130 -2.96 10.89 0.07
N VAL A 131 -2.42 12.10 0.10
CA VAL A 131 -0.99 12.36 -0.05
C VAL A 131 -0.35 12.56 1.32
N LEU A 132 0.61 11.71 1.63
CA LEU A 132 1.44 11.77 2.83
C LEU A 132 2.82 12.32 2.45
N LEU A 133 3.24 13.42 3.06
CA LEU A 133 4.54 14.03 2.77
C LEU A 133 5.69 13.20 3.36
N GLY A 134 6.59 12.74 2.52
CA GLY A 134 7.79 11.99 2.90
C GLY A 134 7.96 10.68 2.12
N PRO A 135 9.07 9.97 2.33
CA PRO A 135 10.14 10.31 3.27
C PRO A 135 11.03 11.48 2.83
N VAL A 136 11.51 12.23 3.81
CA VAL A 136 12.58 13.23 3.64
C VAL A 136 13.94 12.53 3.71
N SER A 137 14.92 12.96 2.91
CA SER A 137 16.29 12.41 2.96
C SER A 137 16.96 12.64 4.33
N TRP A 138 17.72 11.65 4.82
CA TRP A 138 18.47 11.76 6.07
C TRP A 138 19.45 12.95 6.08
N ALA A 139 20.13 13.15 4.96
CA ALA A 139 21.06 14.29 4.79
C ALA A 139 20.35 15.63 4.99
N ALA A 140 19.11 15.77 4.54
CA ALA A 140 18.34 17.00 4.66
C ALA A 140 17.86 17.31 6.10
N VAL A 141 18.00 16.37 7.04
CA VAL A 141 17.78 16.66 8.47
C VAL A 141 18.89 17.53 9.04
N GLY A 142 20.10 17.49 8.45
CA GLY A 142 21.21 18.35 8.80
C GLY A 142 21.72 18.20 10.25
N GLY A 143 21.55 17.00 10.85
CA GLY A 143 21.96 16.73 12.23
C GLY A 143 21.19 17.55 13.28
N SER A 144 19.99 18.01 12.99
CA SER A 144 19.23 18.94 13.84
C SER A 144 17.83 18.41 14.21
N LEU A 145 17.56 18.27 15.51
CA LEU A 145 16.20 17.96 15.99
C LEU A 145 15.21 19.10 15.72
N ALA A 146 15.69 20.35 15.63
CA ALA A 146 14.84 21.48 15.26
C ALA A 146 14.32 21.34 13.84
N THR A 147 15.16 20.86 12.91
CA THR A 147 14.74 20.55 11.53
C THR A 147 13.65 19.49 11.49
N LEU A 148 13.77 18.41 12.27
CA LEU A 148 12.70 17.38 12.37
C LEU A 148 11.37 17.97 12.85
N ARG A 149 11.42 18.87 13.86
CA ARG A 149 10.23 19.57 14.37
C ARG A 149 9.61 20.48 13.32
N ALA A 150 10.45 21.22 12.57
CA ALA A 150 10.00 22.09 11.50
C ALA A 150 9.33 21.26 10.37
N TYR A 151 9.95 20.18 9.91
CA TYR A 151 9.35 19.29 8.91
C TYR A 151 8.02 18.71 9.37
N HIS A 152 7.94 18.24 10.62
CA HIS A 152 6.68 17.76 11.18
C HIS A 152 5.59 18.85 11.18
N ALA A 153 5.94 20.09 11.57
CA ALA A 153 4.99 21.21 11.56
C ALA A 153 4.53 21.57 10.14
N LEU A 154 5.38 21.40 9.12
CA LEU A 154 5.07 21.57 7.71
C LEU A 154 4.25 20.41 7.12
N GLY A 155 3.98 19.37 7.88
CA GLY A 155 3.12 18.26 7.45
C GLY A 155 3.86 16.99 7.03
N VAL A 156 5.19 16.94 7.14
CA VAL A 156 5.96 15.69 6.88
C VAL A 156 5.53 14.60 7.85
N ARG A 157 5.43 13.37 7.35
CA ARG A 157 5.02 12.18 8.13
C ARG A 157 6.02 11.05 8.13
N ALA A 158 7.00 11.06 7.23
CA ALA A 158 8.07 10.07 7.21
C ALA A 158 9.43 10.72 6.97
N VAL A 159 10.47 10.19 7.61
CA VAL A 159 11.86 10.61 7.43
C VAL A 159 12.71 9.38 7.23
N GLY A 160 13.51 9.38 6.16
CA GLY A 160 14.47 8.34 5.86
C GLY A 160 15.65 8.36 6.82
N LEU A 161 16.12 7.20 7.25
CA LEU A 161 17.30 7.04 8.08
C LEU A 161 18.19 5.98 7.46
N THR A 162 19.20 6.44 6.71
CA THR A 162 20.07 5.55 5.90
C THR A 162 21.35 5.12 6.63
N ARG A 163 21.71 5.78 7.75
CA ARG A 163 22.85 5.40 8.57
C ARG A 163 22.59 5.68 10.04
N TYR A 164 23.14 4.85 10.92
CA TYR A 164 22.98 5.00 12.36
C TYR A 164 24.26 5.56 12.99
N ASP A 165 24.18 6.80 13.46
CA ASP A 165 25.23 7.49 14.20
C ASP A 165 24.71 7.95 15.58
N ARG A 166 25.52 8.72 16.31
CA ARG A 166 25.11 9.23 17.63
C ARG A 166 23.84 10.08 17.54
N PHE A 167 23.71 10.90 16.50
CA PHE A 167 22.53 11.74 16.27
C PHE A 167 21.30 10.92 15.93
N ALA A 168 21.44 9.83 15.16
CA ALA A 168 20.34 8.97 14.75
C ALA A 168 19.54 8.44 15.95
N ARG A 169 20.21 8.08 17.05
CA ARG A 169 19.54 7.60 18.26
C ARG A 169 18.61 8.64 18.87
N GLU A 170 19.05 9.90 18.92
CA GLU A 170 18.25 11.01 19.45
C GLU A 170 17.12 11.37 18.47
N ALA A 171 17.44 11.37 17.18
CA ALA A 171 16.47 11.64 16.13
C ALA A 171 15.33 10.61 16.12
N VAL A 172 15.61 9.31 16.22
CA VAL A 172 14.58 8.24 16.29
C VAL A 172 13.65 8.46 17.50
N ARG A 173 14.20 8.84 18.66
CA ARG A 173 13.38 9.16 19.84
C ARG A 173 12.50 10.38 19.61
N GLU A 174 13.03 11.42 18.98
CA GLU A 174 12.28 12.61 18.64
C GLU A 174 11.21 12.32 17.57
N MET A 175 11.51 11.52 16.55
CA MET A 175 10.55 11.09 15.57
C MET A 175 9.38 10.34 16.22
N ASN A 176 9.67 9.40 17.14
CA ASN A 176 8.61 8.70 17.89
C ASN A 176 7.76 9.67 18.73
N ARG A 177 8.38 10.70 19.32
CA ARG A 177 7.68 11.74 20.11
C ARG A 177 6.78 12.62 19.25
N LEU A 178 7.22 12.93 18.03
CA LEU A 178 6.47 13.75 17.07
C LEU A 178 5.37 12.99 16.34
N GLY A 179 5.49 11.69 16.21
CA GLY A 179 4.63 10.87 15.34
C GLY A 179 5.12 10.85 13.90
N LEU A 180 6.43 10.97 13.70
CA LEU A 180 7.09 10.76 12.42
C LEU A 180 7.46 9.29 12.26
N VAL A 181 7.11 8.70 11.13
CA VAL A 181 7.52 7.35 10.76
C VAL A 181 9.00 7.34 10.40
N VAL A 182 9.73 6.39 10.95
CA VAL A 182 11.12 6.13 10.54
C VAL A 182 11.07 5.23 9.31
N ASP A 183 11.60 5.73 8.19
CA ASP A 183 11.76 4.95 6.97
C ASP A 183 13.22 4.48 6.86
N LEU A 184 13.40 3.18 6.68
CA LEU A 184 14.70 2.53 6.59
C LEU A 184 15.04 2.06 5.17
N ALA A 185 14.33 2.57 4.16
CA ALA A 185 14.64 2.28 2.76
C ALA A 185 16.06 2.72 2.41
N GLY A 186 16.87 1.79 1.92
CA GLY A 186 18.28 2.02 1.58
C GLY A 186 19.24 2.07 2.77
N ALA A 187 18.79 1.73 3.98
CA ALA A 187 19.65 1.57 5.13
C ALA A 187 20.38 0.20 5.08
N ASP A 188 21.62 0.19 5.55
CA ASP A 188 22.35 -1.07 5.73
C ASP A 188 21.74 -1.93 6.86
N PRO A 189 21.98 -3.25 6.88
CA PRO A 189 21.38 -4.15 7.86
C PRO A 189 21.69 -3.79 9.33
N ASP A 190 22.84 -3.21 9.63
CA ASP A 190 23.20 -2.83 10.99
C ASP A 190 22.47 -1.57 11.43
N THR A 191 22.29 -0.62 10.52
CA THR A 191 21.42 0.55 10.73
C THR A 191 19.98 0.11 11.04
N VAL A 192 19.45 -0.87 10.30
CA VAL A 192 18.11 -1.42 10.58
C VAL A 192 18.04 -2.04 11.97
N ARG A 193 19.00 -2.92 12.33
CA ARG A 193 19.04 -3.57 13.65
C ARG A 193 19.11 -2.57 14.79
N GLN A 194 20.01 -1.57 14.69
CA GLN A 194 20.18 -0.55 15.70
C GLN A 194 18.96 0.35 15.86
N THR A 195 18.31 0.72 14.74
CA THR A 195 17.08 1.50 14.76
C THR A 195 15.93 0.73 15.40
N LEU A 196 15.75 -0.55 15.04
CA LEU A 196 14.73 -1.42 15.63
C LEU A 196 14.93 -1.66 17.13
N ALA A 197 16.18 -1.59 17.62
CA ALA A 197 16.48 -1.69 19.05
C ALA A 197 16.06 -0.43 19.85
N VAL A 198 15.99 0.74 19.21
CA VAL A 198 15.71 2.02 19.85
C VAL A 198 14.29 2.51 19.61
N SER A 199 13.74 2.25 18.41
CA SER A 199 12.40 2.71 18.06
C SER A 199 11.34 2.07 18.94
N ARG A 200 10.41 2.90 19.43
CA ARG A 200 9.22 2.50 20.18
C ARG A 200 7.97 2.43 19.31
N ALA A 201 8.02 3.04 18.14
CA ALA A 201 7.01 2.92 17.10
C ALA A 201 7.49 1.94 16.02
N PRO A 202 6.58 1.28 15.31
CA PRO A 202 6.96 0.47 14.16
C PRO A 202 7.62 1.34 13.08
N VAL A 203 8.47 0.72 12.25
CA VAL A 203 9.19 1.38 11.17
C VAL A 203 8.68 0.91 9.81
N LEU A 204 8.98 1.68 8.76
CA LEU A 204 8.76 1.29 7.36
C LEU A 204 10.09 1.08 6.65
N LEU A 205 10.08 0.20 5.68
CA LEU A 205 11.02 0.14 4.57
C LEU A 205 10.20 0.43 3.31
N THR A 206 10.03 1.71 2.96
CA THR A 206 9.04 2.16 1.95
C THR A 206 9.37 1.74 0.52
N ARG A 207 10.63 1.42 0.26
CA ARG A 207 11.14 0.91 -1.02
C ARG A 207 12.22 -0.12 -0.73
N ALA A 208 11.81 -1.35 -0.53
CA ALA A 208 12.72 -2.41 -0.19
C ALA A 208 12.84 -3.43 -1.32
N GLU A 209 14.07 -3.83 -1.58
CA GLU A 209 14.39 -5.04 -2.32
C GLU A 209 14.55 -6.16 -1.28
N PRO A 210 13.51 -6.99 -1.04
CA PRO A 210 13.54 -7.99 0.03
C PRO A 210 14.72 -8.96 -0.12
N ASP A 211 15.15 -9.22 -1.35
CA ASP A 211 16.25 -10.13 -1.64
C ASP A 211 17.61 -9.58 -1.19
N ALA A 212 17.74 -8.26 -1.06
CA ALA A 212 18.94 -7.60 -0.55
C ALA A 212 18.94 -7.46 0.99
N VAL A 213 17.82 -7.77 1.66
CA VAL A 213 17.71 -7.68 3.12
C VAL A 213 17.94 -9.08 3.74
N PRO A 214 18.90 -9.24 4.67
CA PRO A 214 19.14 -10.50 5.35
C PRO A 214 17.92 -11.06 6.09
N ASP A 215 17.74 -12.37 6.09
CA ASP A 215 16.59 -13.05 6.69
C ASP A 215 16.41 -12.73 8.18
N ASP A 216 17.50 -12.64 8.94
CA ASP A 216 17.47 -12.27 10.35
C ASP A 216 16.94 -10.86 10.59
N VAL A 217 17.22 -9.93 9.66
CA VAL A 217 16.71 -8.55 9.69
C VAL A 217 15.22 -8.53 9.38
N LEU A 218 14.76 -9.30 8.39
CA LEU A 218 13.33 -9.44 8.08
C LEU A 218 12.58 -10.07 9.26
N CYS A 219 13.11 -11.12 9.85
CA CYS A 219 12.55 -11.72 11.08
C CYS A 219 12.50 -10.71 12.24
N LEU A 220 13.54 -9.89 12.41
CA LEU A 220 13.58 -8.86 13.45
C LEU A 220 12.53 -7.77 13.17
N LEU A 221 12.40 -7.34 11.91
CA LEU A 221 11.39 -6.37 11.48
C LEU A 221 9.98 -6.86 11.87
N GLY A 222 9.67 -8.13 11.57
CA GLY A 222 8.39 -8.75 11.93
C GLY A 222 8.13 -8.74 13.44
N ARG A 223 9.12 -9.14 14.24
CA ARG A 223 9.01 -9.11 15.72
C ARG A 223 8.81 -7.71 16.29
N LYS A 224 9.17 -6.67 15.54
CA LYS A 224 9.02 -5.26 15.93
C LYS A 224 7.83 -4.57 15.26
N ASP A 225 6.91 -5.35 14.69
CA ASP A 225 5.71 -4.86 13.99
C ASP A 225 6.02 -3.88 12.85
N GLY A 226 7.26 -3.86 12.34
CA GLY A 226 7.66 -3.07 11.18
C GLY A 226 7.08 -3.62 9.89
N VAL A 227 7.14 -2.84 8.82
CA VAL A 227 6.60 -3.22 7.52
C VAL A 227 7.62 -2.98 6.41
N CYS A 228 7.80 -4.00 5.59
CA CYS A 228 8.58 -3.95 4.36
C CYS A 228 7.62 -3.78 3.17
N MET A 229 7.83 -2.74 2.38
CA MET A 229 6.98 -2.39 1.24
C MET A 229 7.72 -2.72 -0.06
N VAL A 230 7.14 -3.62 -0.85
CA VAL A 230 7.76 -4.23 -2.03
C VAL A 230 7.30 -3.51 -3.28
N PRO A 231 8.21 -3.10 -4.19
CA PRO A 231 7.84 -2.60 -5.51
C PRO A 231 7.13 -3.70 -6.33
N VAL A 232 6.08 -3.32 -7.04
CA VAL A 232 5.37 -4.22 -7.95
C VAL A 232 5.99 -4.07 -9.34
N THR A 233 6.64 -5.13 -9.78
CA THR A 233 7.25 -5.21 -11.12
C THR A 233 6.24 -5.71 -12.14
N PRO A 234 6.51 -5.56 -13.46
CA PRO A 234 5.67 -6.13 -14.50
C PRO A 234 5.60 -7.67 -14.48
N ASP A 235 6.51 -8.34 -13.79
CA ASP A 235 6.45 -9.78 -13.51
C ASP A 235 5.74 -10.01 -12.16
N GLU A 236 4.43 -10.27 -12.24
CA GLU A 236 3.57 -10.50 -11.07
C GLU A 236 4.01 -11.73 -10.29
N SER A 237 4.50 -12.77 -10.99
CA SER A 237 4.97 -14.00 -10.35
C SER A 237 6.23 -13.76 -9.53
N ALA A 238 7.21 -13.03 -10.06
CA ALA A 238 8.41 -12.66 -9.33
C ALA A 238 8.09 -11.76 -8.13
N THR A 239 7.14 -10.83 -8.29
CA THR A 239 6.67 -9.99 -7.17
C THR A 239 5.99 -10.85 -6.10
N ALA A 240 5.14 -11.79 -6.50
CA ALA A 240 4.46 -12.71 -5.58
C ALA A 240 5.45 -13.60 -4.82
N ASP A 241 6.53 -14.08 -5.46
CA ASP A 241 7.58 -14.86 -4.81
C ASP A 241 8.29 -14.07 -3.70
N ARG A 242 8.59 -12.79 -3.96
CA ARG A 242 9.16 -11.87 -2.95
C ARG A 242 8.20 -11.65 -1.77
N LEU A 243 6.91 -11.50 -2.06
CA LEU A 243 5.88 -11.34 -1.03
C LEU A 243 5.70 -12.62 -0.20
N ASP A 244 5.72 -13.80 -0.81
CA ASP A 244 5.65 -15.10 -0.13
C ASP A 244 6.85 -15.29 0.80
N ARG A 245 8.07 -14.99 0.32
CA ARG A 245 9.28 -15.03 1.14
C ARG A 245 9.18 -14.09 2.34
N LEU A 246 8.81 -12.83 2.10
CA LEU A 246 8.69 -11.83 3.15
C LEU A 246 7.61 -12.21 4.17
N ARG A 247 6.45 -12.70 3.70
CA ARG A 247 5.37 -13.19 4.55
C ARG A 247 5.82 -14.36 5.44
N THR A 248 6.64 -15.25 4.90
CA THR A 248 7.19 -16.40 5.64
C THR A 248 8.16 -15.96 6.73
N LEU A 249 9.04 -15.00 6.44
CA LEU A 249 10.11 -14.57 7.36
C LEU A 249 9.63 -13.56 8.41
N ALA A 250 8.87 -12.57 7.98
CA ALA A 250 8.45 -11.45 8.83
C ALA A 250 6.99 -11.54 9.30
N GLY A 251 6.22 -12.45 8.71
CA GLY A 251 4.79 -12.60 8.98
C GLY A 251 3.88 -11.70 8.12
N PRO A 252 2.58 -12.06 8.00
CA PRO A 252 1.64 -11.36 7.12
C PRO A 252 1.40 -9.90 7.53
N ARG A 253 1.66 -9.53 8.76
CA ARG A 253 1.53 -8.15 9.27
C ARG A 253 2.66 -7.22 8.83
N SER A 254 3.73 -7.75 8.25
CA SER A 254 4.95 -7.00 7.91
C SER A 254 5.15 -6.80 6.41
N VAL A 255 4.11 -7.07 5.61
CA VAL A 255 4.16 -7.02 4.15
C VAL A 255 3.25 -5.91 3.63
N ALA A 256 3.74 -5.06 2.73
CA ALA A 256 2.94 -4.07 2.03
C ALA A 256 3.54 -3.76 0.64
N LEU A 257 2.91 -2.88 -0.12
CA LEU A 257 3.32 -2.52 -1.46
C LEU A 257 3.94 -1.13 -1.49
N SER A 258 5.05 -0.98 -2.21
CA SER A 258 5.73 0.30 -2.39
C SER A 258 5.03 1.15 -3.45
N HIS A 259 5.17 0.76 -4.71
CA HIS A 259 4.57 1.39 -5.88
C HIS A 259 4.49 0.35 -7.00
N ALA A 260 3.70 0.61 -8.03
CA ALA A 260 3.78 -0.13 -9.28
C ALA A 260 4.81 0.52 -10.20
N GLU A 261 5.77 -0.26 -10.71
CA GLU A 261 6.80 0.25 -11.64
C GLU A 261 6.19 0.69 -12.97
N ASP A 262 5.14 0.00 -13.44
CA ASP A 262 4.30 0.49 -14.53
C ASP A 262 2.93 0.91 -13.99
N PRO A 263 2.67 2.22 -13.85
CA PRO A 263 1.39 2.73 -13.36
C PRO A 263 0.17 2.28 -14.18
N ARG A 264 0.38 1.86 -15.45
CA ARG A 264 -0.71 1.40 -16.32
C ARG A 264 -1.16 -0.02 -16.02
N THR A 265 -0.29 -0.84 -15.45
CA THR A 265 -0.59 -2.23 -15.10
C THR A 265 -1.47 -2.31 -13.84
N GLY A 266 -1.30 -1.39 -12.90
CA GLY A 266 -2.02 -1.40 -11.63
C GLY A 266 -1.63 -2.58 -10.74
N TYR A 267 -2.47 -2.85 -9.75
CA TYR A 267 -2.26 -3.94 -8.77
C TYR A 267 -3.12 -5.18 -9.05
N GLY A 268 -4.14 -5.05 -9.92
CA GLY A 268 -5.10 -6.12 -10.20
C GLY A 268 -4.46 -7.45 -10.59
N PRO A 269 -3.50 -7.49 -11.53
CA PRO A 269 -2.82 -8.72 -11.95
C PRO A 269 -2.08 -9.41 -10.79
N LEU A 270 -1.34 -8.65 -9.96
CA LEU A 270 -0.65 -9.19 -8.78
C LEU A 270 -1.65 -9.79 -7.79
N PHE A 271 -2.75 -9.11 -7.49
CA PHE A 271 -3.75 -9.61 -6.55
C PHE A 271 -4.46 -10.87 -7.09
N ALA A 272 -4.67 -10.98 -8.40
CA ALA A 272 -5.17 -12.20 -9.03
C ALA A 272 -4.18 -13.36 -8.88
N GLU A 273 -2.87 -13.10 -9.03
CA GLU A 273 -1.82 -14.09 -8.79
C GLU A 273 -1.81 -14.56 -7.33
N LEU A 274 -1.87 -13.64 -6.38
CA LEU A 274 -1.89 -13.98 -4.96
C LEU A 274 -3.13 -14.78 -4.57
N LEU A 275 -4.30 -14.50 -5.18
CA LEU A 275 -5.52 -15.31 -5.03
C LEU A 275 -5.31 -16.73 -5.57
N ARG A 276 -4.65 -16.90 -6.74
CA ARG A 276 -4.29 -18.21 -7.29
C ARG A 276 -3.33 -18.98 -6.38
N ARG A 277 -2.47 -18.29 -5.63
CA ARG A 277 -1.58 -18.85 -4.59
C ARG A 277 -2.30 -19.10 -3.27
N ALA A 278 -3.62 -18.96 -3.23
CA ALA A 278 -4.47 -19.16 -2.06
C ALA A 278 -4.11 -18.24 -0.86
N TRP A 279 -3.70 -17.01 -1.12
CA TRP A 279 -3.57 -16.02 -0.05
C TRP A 279 -4.93 -15.76 0.59
N PRO A 280 -5.04 -15.77 1.93
CA PRO A 280 -6.27 -15.41 2.62
C PRO A 280 -6.71 -13.97 2.30
N ALA A 281 -8.02 -13.75 2.21
CA ALA A 281 -8.55 -12.41 1.91
C ALA A 281 -8.10 -11.36 2.95
N GLU A 282 -7.98 -11.75 4.20
CA GLU A 282 -7.48 -10.90 5.29
C GLU A 282 -6.03 -10.46 5.08
N ASP A 283 -5.15 -11.35 4.57
CA ASP A 283 -3.76 -11.03 4.27
C ASP A 283 -3.68 -10.10 3.04
N LEU A 284 -4.54 -10.27 2.04
CA LEU A 284 -4.62 -9.38 0.89
C LEU A 284 -5.09 -7.96 1.29
N VAL A 285 -6.05 -7.86 2.19
CA VAL A 285 -6.48 -6.57 2.77
C VAL A 285 -5.36 -5.94 3.59
N ALA A 286 -4.65 -6.74 4.37
CA ALA A 286 -3.49 -6.28 5.15
C ALA A 286 -2.36 -5.77 4.23
N LEU A 287 -2.06 -6.51 3.14
CA LEU A 287 -1.09 -6.15 2.12
C LEU A 287 -1.46 -4.84 1.42
N ALA A 288 -2.71 -4.70 0.97
CA ALA A 288 -3.16 -3.52 0.24
C ALA A 288 -3.01 -2.24 1.09
N HIS A 289 -3.59 -2.24 2.28
CA HIS A 289 -3.60 -1.01 3.08
C HIS A 289 -3.44 -1.21 4.59
N GLY A 290 -3.85 -2.38 5.11
CA GLY A 290 -3.98 -2.59 6.55
C GLY A 290 -2.67 -2.41 7.30
N ASN A 291 -1.58 -2.99 6.79
CA ASN A 291 -0.27 -2.96 7.43
C ASN A 291 0.36 -1.57 7.44
N ALA A 292 0.35 -0.86 6.31
CA ALA A 292 0.87 0.52 6.24
C ALA A 292 0.05 1.47 7.12
N THR A 293 -1.28 1.37 7.09
CA THR A 293 -2.18 2.16 7.94
C THR A 293 -1.96 1.86 9.41
N ARG A 294 -1.69 0.61 9.79
CA ARG A 294 -1.36 0.23 11.16
C ARG A 294 -0.10 0.92 11.65
N VAL A 295 0.98 0.92 10.87
CA VAL A 295 2.22 1.62 11.25
C VAL A 295 1.96 3.10 11.52
N LEU A 296 1.25 3.78 10.64
CA LEU A 296 0.88 5.19 10.82
C LEU A 296 0.07 5.38 12.11
N ARG A 297 -0.96 4.57 12.33
CA ARG A 297 -1.84 4.65 13.52
C ARG A 297 -1.08 4.42 14.82
N GLU A 298 -0.21 3.41 14.85
CA GLU A 298 0.60 3.11 16.02
C GLU A 298 1.62 4.21 16.30
N THR A 299 2.21 4.81 15.25
CA THR A 299 3.12 5.96 15.37
C THR A 299 2.38 7.17 15.95
N GLU A 300 1.18 7.47 15.44
CA GLU A 300 0.32 8.52 15.99
C GLU A 300 -0.06 8.26 17.46
N PHE A 301 -0.42 7.02 17.78
CA PHE A 301 -0.78 6.62 19.14
C PHE A 301 0.40 6.81 20.10
N ARG A 302 1.60 6.37 19.73
CA ARG A 302 2.81 6.56 20.53
C ARG A 302 3.09 8.04 20.78
N ALA A 303 2.98 8.87 19.75
CA ALA A 303 3.19 10.32 19.90
C ALA A 303 2.21 10.97 20.89
N ARG A 304 0.94 10.54 20.86
CA ARG A 304 -0.07 11.04 21.83
C ARG A 304 0.29 10.70 23.28
N ALA A 305 0.90 9.52 23.50
CA ALA A 305 1.33 9.10 24.84
C ALA A 305 2.49 9.96 25.40
N TYR A 306 3.23 10.67 24.53
CA TYR A 306 4.28 11.61 24.94
C TYR A 306 3.78 13.04 25.22
N ARG A 307 2.55 13.37 24.82
CA ARG A 307 1.99 14.68 25.15
C ARG A 307 1.67 14.72 26.65
N PRO A 308 2.15 15.75 27.40
CA PRO A 308 1.69 15.95 28.77
C PRO A 308 0.15 16.01 28.76
N ARG A 309 -0.50 15.30 29.67
CA ARG A 309 -1.94 15.53 29.91
C ARG A 309 -2.07 17.00 30.27
N ALA A 310 -2.84 17.74 29.46
CA ALA A 310 -3.23 19.09 29.88
C ALA A 310 -3.91 18.97 31.23
N ALA A 311 -3.33 19.67 32.22
CA ALA A 311 -3.88 19.75 33.57
C ALA A 311 -5.18 20.53 33.56
#